data_826d58f188d17fe540090cf3df383619
#
_entry.id   826d58f188d17fe540090cf3df383619
#
_cell.length_a   1.000
_cell.length_b   1.000
_cell.length_c   1.000
_cell.angle_alpha   90.00
_cell.angle_beta   90.00
_cell.angle_gamma   90.00
#
_symmetry.space_group_name_H-M   'P 1'
#
loop_
_entity.id
_entity.type
_entity.pdbx_description
1 polymer ?
#
loop_
_entity_poly.entity_id
_entity_poly.type
_entity_poly.pdbx_seq_one_letter_code
_entity_poly.pdbx_strand_id
1 'polypeptide(L)'
;MQVKFTILGEPKGKGRPRFSRNTGHAITPKDTVNYETLVHMEYISQCGAFRFPDDAMLDMRIKAYYSIPKSASKKKKAAMLANEIRPTKKPDMDNVVKIIADSLNQVAYRDDTQIVDCQCRKFYSDNPRVEVMIKIIVPDRQEGVRR
;
A
#
# COMPACT_ATOMS: atom_id res chain seq x y z
N MET A 1 0.92 -19.24 0.41
CA MET A 1 -0.29 -18.50 0.02
C MET A 1 0.03 -17.02 -0.13
N GLN A 2 -0.33 -16.44 -1.24
CA GLN A 2 -0.14 -15.02 -1.48
C GLN A 2 -1.33 -14.46 -2.26
N VAL A 3 -1.57 -13.18 -2.10
CA VAL A 3 -2.53 -12.41 -2.88
C VAL A 3 -1.83 -11.23 -3.54
N LYS A 4 -2.33 -10.82 -4.70
CA LYS A 4 -1.86 -9.64 -5.41
C LYS A 4 -3.07 -8.87 -5.90
N PHE A 5 -3.02 -7.56 -5.80
CA PHE A 5 -4.05 -6.71 -6.38
C PHE A 5 -3.48 -5.33 -6.72
N THR A 6 -4.19 -4.59 -7.55
CA THR A 6 -3.77 -3.28 -8.06
C THR A 6 -4.88 -2.27 -7.84
N ILE A 7 -4.51 -1.09 -7.34
CA ILE A 7 -5.41 0.06 -7.22
C ILE A 7 -4.98 1.08 -8.27
N LEU A 8 -5.84 1.32 -9.26
CA LEU A 8 -5.55 2.30 -10.31
C LEU A 8 -5.67 3.73 -9.78
N GLY A 9 -4.89 4.64 -10.33
CA GLY A 9 -4.87 6.04 -9.97
C GLY A 9 -3.66 6.44 -9.14
N GLU A 10 -3.55 7.73 -8.88
CA GLU A 10 -2.44 8.30 -8.11
C GLU A 10 -2.34 7.67 -6.71
N PRO A 11 -1.12 7.34 -6.25
CA PRO A 11 -0.94 6.90 -4.87
C PRO A 11 -1.42 7.97 -3.90
N LYS A 12 -2.08 7.54 -2.83
CA LYS A 12 -2.56 8.41 -1.76
C LYS A 12 -1.90 8.02 -0.45
N GLY A 13 -1.76 8.97 0.44
CA GLY A 13 -1.25 8.75 1.78
C GLY A 13 -2.37 8.86 2.81
N LYS A 14 -2.10 8.34 4.00
CA LYS A 14 -3.01 8.48 5.13
C LYS A 14 -3.06 9.94 5.55
N GLY A 15 -4.24 10.55 5.42
CA GLY A 15 -4.47 11.91 5.90
C GLY A 15 -4.51 11.96 7.43
N ARG A 16 -4.08 13.09 7.99
CA ARG A 16 -4.13 13.29 9.43
C ARG A 16 -5.57 13.56 9.86
N PRO A 17 -6.07 12.94 10.95
CA PRO A 17 -7.37 13.29 11.50
C PRO A 17 -7.41 14.76 11.89
N ARG A 18 -8.57 15.41 11.67
CA ARG A 18 -8.82 16.79 12.07
C ARG A 18 -9.77 16.80 13.25
N PHE A 19 -9.51 17.68 14.22
CA PHE A 19 -10.45 17.90 15.31
C PHE A 19 -11.59 18.80 14.87
N SER A 20 -12.83 18.37 15.13
CA SER A 20 -13.99 19.23 14.99
C SER A 20 -14.10 20.11 16.22
N ARG A 21 -14.13 21.43 16.03
CA ARG A 21 -14.34 22.40 17.13
C ARG A 21 -15.73 22.25 17.76
N ASN A 22 -16.71 21.79 16.97
CA ASN A 22 -18.09 21.67 17.43
C ASN A 22 -18.34 20.40 18.23
N THR A 23 -17.67 19.30 17.90
CA THR A 23 -17.90 18.00 18.53
C THR A 23 -16.75 17.52 19.40
N GLY A 24 -15.57 18.13 19.27
CA GLY A 24 -14.34 17.68 19.96
C GLY A 24 -13.81 16.33 19.49
N HIS A 25 -14.34 15.78 18.41
CA HIS A 25 -13.92 14.48 17.86
C HIS A 25 -12.94 14.64 16.70
N ALA A 26 -12.02 13.68 16.57
CA ALA A 26 -11.14 13.59 15.41
C ALA A 26 -11.96 13.17 14.18
N ILE A 27 -11.72 13.84 13.05
CA ILE A 27 -12.40 13.55 11.79
C ILE A 27 -11.32 13.11 10.78
N THR A 28 -11.51 11.92 10.19
CA THR A 28 -10.66 11.45 9.10
C THR A 28 -10.99 12.22 7.81
N PRO A 29 -9.96 12.74 7.10
CA PRO A 29 -10.21 13.44 5.84
C PRO A 29 -10.98 12.60 4.84
N LYS A 30 -11.90 13.23 4.10
CA LYS A 30 -12.75 12.55 3.12
C LYS A 30 -11.96 11.80 2.05
N ASP A 31 -10.87 12.38 1.55
CA ASP A 31 -10.03 11.73 0.53
C ASP A 31 -9.40 10.45 1.06
N THR A 32 -8.99 10.43 2.33
CA THR A 32 -8.47 9.22 2.99
C THR A 32 -9.55 8.15 3.05
N VAL A 33 -10.76 8.49 3.49
CA VAL A 33 -11.89 7.56 3.57
C VAL A 33 -12.23 7.00 2.19
N ASN A 34 -12.27 7.84 1.17
CA ASN A 34 -12.57 7.42 -0.20
C ASN A 34 -11.51 6.45 -0.74
N TYR A 35 -10.24 6.73 -0.49
CA TYR A 35 -9.17 5.86 -0.95
C TYR A 35 -9.15 4.53 -0.19
N GLU A 36 -9.39 4.56 1.12
CA GLU A 36 -9.49 3.33 1.92
C GLU A 36 -10.63 2.44 1.41
N THR A 37 -11.77 3.03 1.07
CA THR A 37 -12.89 2.32 0.47
C THR A 37 -12.51 1.72 -0.88
N LEU A 38 -11.79 2.46 -1.71
CA LEU A 38 -11.32 1.97 -3.01
C LEU A 38 -10.37 0.78 -2.85
N VAL A 39 -9.43 0.85 -1.93
CA VAL A 39 -8.50 -0.26 -1.64
C VAL A 39 -9.28 -1.50 -1.21
N HIS A 40 -10.25 -1.32 -0.32
CA HIS A 40 -11.12 -2.40 0.16
C HIS A 40 -11.87 -3.06 -1.01
N MET A 41 -12.51 -2.24 -1.84
CA MET A 41 -13.28 -2.74 -2.99
C MET A 41 -12.39 -3.45 -4.01
N GLU A 42 -11.21 -2.91 -4.29
CA GLU A 42 -10.27 -3.52 -5.23
C GLU A 42 -9.74 -4.85 -4.71
N TYR A 43 -9.48 -4.95 -3.42
CA TYR A 43 -9.10 -6.22 -2.81
C TYR A 43 -10.19 -7.28 -3.01
N ILE A 44 -11.43 -6.95 -2.64
CA ILE A 44 -12.57 -7.87 -2.79
C ILE A 44 -12.76 -8.27 -4.25
N SER A 45 -12.68 -7.31 -5.17
CA SER A 45 -12.85 -7.57 -6.60
C SER A 45 -11.78 -8.51 -7.16
N GLN A 46 -10.52 -8.34 -6.75
CA GLN A 46 -9.38 -9.07 -7.34
C GLN A 46 -8.99 -10.32 -6.55
N CYS A 47 -9.17 -10.32 -5.24
CA CYS A 47 -8.77 -11.42 -4.36
C CYS A 47 -9.96 -12.15 -3.73
N GLY A 48 -11.17 -11.65 -3.92
CA GLY A 48 -12.38 -12.24 -3.35
C GLY A 48 -12.46 -12.09 -1.84
N ALA A 49 -13.12 -13.01 -1.18
CA ALA A 49 -13.30 -13.01 0.26
C ALA A 49 -12.14 -13.66 1.03
N PHE A 50 -11.01 -13.91 0.36
CA PHE A 50 -9.87 -14.53 1.01
C PHE A 50 -9.34 -13.67 2.15
N ARG A 51 -9.12 -14.29 3.29
CA ARG A 51 -8.55 -13.64 4.46
C ARG A 51 -7.49 -14.56 5.07
N PHE A 52 -6.32 -13.98 5.35
CA PHE A 52 -5.25 -14.74 5.99
C PHE A 52 -5.64 -15.15 7.40
N PRO A 53 -5.14 -16.32 7.89
CA PRO A 53 -5.38 -16.72 9.29
C PRO A 53 -4.92 -15.66 10.29
N ASP A 54 -5.62 -15.55 11.40
CA ASP A 54 -5.36 -14.52 12.42
C ASP A 54 -3.96 -14.60 13.06
N ASP A 55 -3.34 -15.77 13.03
CA ASP A 55 -2.00 -16.02 13.57
C ASP A 55 -0.89 -15.98 12.51
N ALA A 56 -1.23 -15.71 11.25
CA ALA A 56 -0.24 -15.68 10.18
C ALA A 56 0.71 -14.50 10.33
N MET A 57 1.99 -14.75 10.09
CA MET A 57 3.00 -13.71 9.91
C MET A 57 3.01 -13.31 8.44
N LEU A 58 2.90 -12.01 8.15
CA LEU A 58 2.71 -11.52 6.80
C LEU A 58 3.88 -10.65 6.32
N ASP A 59 4.21 -10.81 5.04
CA ASP A 59 5.10 -9.92 4.30
C ASP A 59 4.25 -9.13 3.32
N MET A 60 4.29 -7.81 3.41
CA MET A 60 3.57 -6.91 2.51
C MET A 60 4.57 -6.18 1.60
N ARG A 61 4.30 -6.22 0.30
CA ARG A 61 5.12 -5.52 -0.68
C ARG A 61 4.27 -4.58 -1.51
N ILE A 62 4.69 -3.32 -1.56
CA ILE A 62 3.97 -2.26 -2.24
C ILE A 62 4.88 -1.62 -3.27
N LYS A 63 4.34 -1.42 -4.48
CA LYS A 63 4.97 -0.59 -5.50
C LYS A 63 4.01 0.53 -5.83
N ALA A 64 4.42 1.77 -5.53
CA ALA A 64 3.62 2.96 -5.78
C ALA A 64 4.14 3.67 -7.02
N TYR A 65 3.31 3.75 -8.06
CA TYR A 65 3.65 4.40 -9.33
C TYR A 65 2.97 5.75 -9.39
N TYR A 66 3.78 6.79 -9.44
CA TYR A 66 3.36 8.18 -9.48
C TYR A 66 3.31 8.66 -10.93
N SER A 67 2.39 9.56 -11.24
CA SER A 67 2.33 10.16 -12.57
C SER A 67 3.57 11.01 -12.85
N ILE A 68 4.00 10.99 -14.11
CA ILE A 68 5.09 11.83 -14.58
C ILE A 68 4.56 13.27 -14.73
N PRO A 69 5.26 14.28 -14.15
CA PRO A 69 4.82 15.67 -14.32
C PRO A 69 4.75 16.07 -15.80
N LYS A 70 3.70 16.77 -16.18
CA LYS A 70 3.52 17.25 -17.55
C LYS A 70 4.64 18.18 -18.00
N SER A 71 5.28 18.86 -17.06
CA SER A 71 6.40 19.77 -17.29
C SER A 71 7.73 19.07 -17.51
N ALA A 72 7.80 17.74 -17.34
CA ALA A 72 9.03 17.01 -17.52
C ALA A 72 9.49 17.04 -18.99
N SER A 73 10.76 17.32 -19.22
CA SER A 73 11.36 17.24 -20.56
C SER A 73 11.39 15.78 -21.03
N LYS A 74 11.57 15.58 -22.34
CA LYS A 74 11.70 14.23 -22.91
C LYS A 74 12.83 13.44 -22.25
N LYS A 75 13.95 14.09 -21.99
CA LYS A 75 15.11 13.47 -21.31
C LYS A 75 14.76 13.05 -19.88
N LYS A 76 14.11 13.92 -19.12
CA LYS A 76 13.67 13.60 -17.76
C LYS A 76 12.63 12.49 -17.77
N LYS A 77 11.66 12.56 -18.67
CA LYS A 77 10.64 11.52 -18.80
C LYS A 77 11.26 10.16 -19.08
N ALA A 78 12.22 10.08 -19.99
CA ALA A 78 12.94 8.84 -20.28
C ALA A 78 13.66 8.31 -19.04
N ALA A 79 14.33 9.19 -18.27
CA ALA A 79 15.01 8.81 -17.04
C ALA A 79 14.02 8.34 -15.95
N MET A 80 12.86 8.95 -15.86
CA MET A 80 11.78 8.54 -14.94
C MET A 80 11.25 7.15 -15.30
N LEU A 81 11.00 6.91 -16.58
CA LEU A 81 10.51 5.60 -17.05
C LEU A 81 11.56 4.51 -16.91
N ALA A 82 12.85 4.86 -16.97
CA ALA A 82 13.96 3.94 -16.75
C ALA A 82 14.30 3.73 -15.27
N ASN A 83 13.54 4.34 -14.35
CA ASN A 83 13.75 4.28 -12.90
C ASN A 83 15.06 4.91 -12.42
N GLU A 84 15.68 5.74 -13.25
CA GLU A 84 16.85 6.52 -12.86
C GLU A 84 16.48 7.70 -11.98
N ILE A 85 15.30 8.28 -12.22
CA ILE A 85 14.67 9.31 -11.39
C ILE A 85 13.43 8.72 -10.76
N ARG A 86 13.34 8.76 -9.44
CA ARG A 86 12.20 8.23 -8.69
C ARG A 86 11.54 9.33 -7.89
N PRO A 87 10.24 9.18 -7.54
CA PRO A 87 9.52 10.24 -6.84
C PRO A 87 10.07 10.51 -5.43
N THR A 88 10.41 11.76 -5.16
CA THR A 88 10.83 12.22 -3.82
C THR A 88 9.79 13.17 -3.23
N LYS A 89 8.56 13.09 -3.71
CA LYS A 89 7.43 13.95 -3.32
C LYS A 89 6.35 13.17 -2.58
N LYS A 90 5.41 13.89 -2.01
CA LYS A 90 4.24 13.30 -1.35
C LYS A 90 3.40 12.45 -2.32
N PRO A 91 2.68 11.43 -1.82
CA PRO A 91 2.69 10.99 -0.43
C PRO A 91 3.99 10.31 -0.04
N ASP A 92 4.37 10.46 1.23
CA ASP A 92 5.55 9.83 1.80
C ASP A 92 5.38 8.32 1.84
N MET A 93 6.49 7.61 1.82
CA MET A 93 6.48 6.15 1.82
C MET A 93 5.71 5.55 3.00
N ASP A 94 5.94 6.04 4.21
CA ASP A 94 5.25 5.56 5.41
C ASP A 94 3.75 5.82 5.36
N ASN A 95 3.32 6.94 4.79
CA ASN A 95 1.90 7.26 4.63
C ASN A 95 1.22 6.36 3.59
N VAL A 96 1.93 5.97 2.53
CA VAL A 96 1.42 5.00 1.54
C VAL A 96 1.24 3.64 2.19
N VAL A 97 2.25 3.17 2.93
CA VAL A 97 2.15 1.89 3.65
C VAL A 97 0.99 1.92 4.63
N LYS A 98 0.85 3.01 5.39
CA LYS A 98 -0.17 3.13 6.41
C LYS A 98 -1.59 3.06 5.83
N ILE A 99 -1.85 3.79 4.75
CA ILE A 99 -3.20 3.78 4.16
C ILE A 99 -3.56 2.40 3.59
N ILE A 100 -2.61 1.72 2.97
CA ILE A 100 -2.84 0.35 2.46
C ILE A 100 -3.07 -0.63 3.61
N ALA A 101 -2.18 -0.62 4.61
CA ALA A 101 -2.28 -1.55 5.74
C ALA A 101 -3.58 -1.34 6.54
N ASP A 102 -3.94 -0.09 6.82
CA ASP A 102 -5.16 0.23 7.56
C ASP A 102 -6.42 -0.16 6.78
N SER A 103 -6.42 0.06 5.46
CA SER A 103 -7.56 -0.26 4.60
C SER A 103 -7.90 -1.74 4.60
N LEU A 104 -6.91 -2.60 4.82
CA LEU A 104 -7.05 -4.05 4.76
C LEU A 104 -7.33 -4.70 6.11
N ASN A 105 -7.37 -3.93 7.20
CA ASN A 105 -7.76 -4.42 8.52
C ASN A 105 -9.19 -5.00 8.44
N GLN A 106 -9.37 -6.21 8.97
CA GLN A 106 -10.64 -6.95 8.94
C GLN A 106 -11.12 -7.31 7.53
N VAL A 107 -10.25 -7.18 6.53
CA VAL A 107 -10.54 -7.50 5.12
C VAL A 107 -9.61 -8.60 4.63
N ALA A 108 -8.31 -8.33 4.56
CA ALA A 108 -7.30 -9.29 4.13
C ALA A 108 -6.72 -10.07 5.32
N TYR A 109 -6.71 -9.48 6.49
CA TYR A 109 -6.19 -10.03 7.73
C TYR A 109 -6.95 -9.43 8.90
N ARG A 110 -6.75 -9.97 10.10
CA ARG A 110 -7.43 -9.44 11.28
C ARG A 110 -6.92 -8.05 11.65
N ASP A 111 -5.59 -7.88 11.67
CA ASP A 111 -4.96 -6.63 12.06
C ASP A 111 -3.60 -6.49 11.41
N ASP A 112 -3.21 -5.25 11.10
CA ASP A 112 -1.93 -4.94 10.46
C ASP A 112 -0.72 -5.24 11.37
N THR A 113 -0.94 -5.52 12.66
CA THR A 113 0.11 -6.03 13.55
C THR A 113 0.65 -7.38 13.09
N GLN A 114 -0.05 -8.10 12.22
CA GLN A 114 0.41 -9.35 11.63
C GLN A 114 1.49 -9.14 10.57
N ILE A 115 1.64 -7.92 10.06
CA ILE A 115 2.68 -7.59 9.08
C ILE A 115 4.01 -7.45 9.81
N VAL A 116 4.92 -8.39 9.55
CA VAL A 116 6.23 -8.44 10.20
C VAL A 116 7.37 -8.06 9.25
N ASP A 117 7.12 -8.10 7.95
CA ASP A 117 8.01 -7.59 6.91
C ASP A 117 7.22 -6.70 5.96
N CYS A 118 7.80 -5.58 5.56
CA CYS A 118 7.19 -4.68 4.60
C CYS A 118 8.24 -4.04 3.72
N GLN A 119 7.96 -4.01 2.42
CA GLN A 119 8.78 -3.27 1.46
C GLN A 119 7.86 -2.35 0.67
N CYS A 120 8.25 -1.08 0.54
CA CYS A 120 7.56 -0.12 -0.31
C CYS A 120 8.56 0.52 -1.25
N ARG A 121 8.21 0.58 -2.53
CA ARG A 121 9.04 1.21 -3.56
C ARG A 121 8.22 2.24 -4.31
N LYS A 122 8.82 3.39 -4.60
CA LYS A 122 8.18 4.47 -5.34
C LYS A 122 8.81 4.58 -6.73
N PHE A 123 7.97 4.65 -7.75
CA PHE A 123 8.38 4.76 -9.15
C PHE A 123 7.51 5.79 -9.87
N TYR A 124 7.97 6.26 -11.01
CA TYR A 124 7.15 7.02 -11.96
C TYR A 124 6.58 6.08 -13.03
N SER A 125 5.41 6.41 -13.55
CA SER A 125 4.78 5.65 -14.63
C SER A 125 3.81 6.53 -15.41
N ASP A 126 3.60 6.20 -16.67
CA ASP A 126 2.51 6.76 -17.48
C ASP A 126 1.14 6.27 -17.00
N ASN A 127 1.12 5.18 -16.23
CA ASN A 127 -0.10 4.61 -15.67
C ASN A 127 0.01 4.57 -14.14
N PRO A 128 -0.34 5.66 -13.46
CA PRO A 128 -0.27 5.72 -11.99
C PRO A 128 -1.11 4.64 -11.35
N ARG A 129 -0.56 3.98 -10.37
CA ARG A 129 -1.23 2.89 -9.66
C ARG A 129 -0.46 2.49 -8.41
N VAL A 130 -1.07 1.69 -7.59
CA VAL A 130 -0.40 1.02 -6.47
C VAL A 130 -0.60 -0.48 -6.64
N GLU A 131 0.49 -1.22 -6.66
CA GLU A 131 0.48 -2.68 -6.70
C GLU A 131 0.82 -3.22 -5.32
N VAL A 132 0.01 -4.14 -4.82
CA VAL A 132 0.16 -4.72 -3.49
C VAL A 132 0.27 -6.23 -3.59
N MET A 133 1.24 -6.80 -2.87
CA MET A 133 1.36 -8.23 -2.68
C MET A 133 1.46 -8.52 -1.19
N ILE A 134 0.73 -9.53 -0.73
CA ILE A 134 0.79 -10.00 0.65
C ILE A 134 0.99 -11.51 0.61
N LYS A 135 1.96 -12.00 1.38
CA LYS A 135 2.20 -13.43 1.48
C LYS A 135 2.45 -13.85 2.93
N ILE A 136 2.14 -15.11 3.21
CA ILE A 136 2.46 -15.73 4.49
C ILE A 136 3.96 -16.03 4.52
N ILE A 137 4.59 -15.66 5.62
CA ILE A 137 5.96 -16.05 5.90
C ILE A 137 5.92 -17.41 6.59
N VAL A 138 6.58 -18.38 5.98
CA VAL A 138 6.76 -19.70 6.55
C VAL A 138 8.17 -19.76 7.13
N PRO A 139 8.34 -20.04 8.43
CA PRO A 139 9.67 -20.16 9.02
C PRO A 139 10.51 -21.22 8.30
N ASP A 140 11.72 -20.86 7.92
CA ASP A 140 12.66 -21.82 7.36
C ASP A 140 13.07 -22.83 8.42
N ARG A 141 12.84 -24.11 8.14
CA ARG A 141 13.41 -25.18 8.91
C ARG A 141 14.77 -25.48 8.32
N GLN A 142 15.82 -25.10 9.02
CA GLN A 142 17.15 -25.50 8.62
C GLN A 142 17.29 -27.00 8.83
N GLU A 143 17.63 -27.72 7.75
CA GLU A 143 17.93 -29.14 7.86
C GLU A 143 19.09 -29.35 8.84
N GLY A 144 18.93 -30.30 9.75
CA GLY A 144 19.93 -30.59 10.77
C GLY A 144 19.85 -29.76 12.04
N VAL A 145 18.98 -28.76 12.11
CA VAL A 145 18.74 -28.03 13.35
C VAL A 145 17.68 -28.78 14.15
N ARG A 146 18.08 -29.30 15.28
CA ARG A 146 17.16 -29.93 16.21
C ARG A 146 16.79 -28.96 17.32
N ARG A 147 15.55 -28.95 17.62
CA ARG A 147 15.01 -28.07 18.65
C ARG A 147 14.36 -28.86 19.74
#